data_f70b2eb6de4558e396ffd5b6b2f5c5c9
#
_entry.id   f70b2eb6de4558e396ffd5b6b2f5c5c9
#
_cell.length_a   1.000
_cell.length_b   1.000
_cell.length_c   1.000
_cell.angle_alpha   90.00
_cell.angle_beta   90.00
_cell.angle_gamma   90.00
#
_symmetry.space_group_name_H-M   'P 1'
#
loop_
_entity.id
_entity.type
_entity.pdbx_description
1 polymer ?
#
loop_
_entity_poly.entity_id
_entity_poly.type
_entity_poly.pdbx_seq_one_letter_code
_entity_poly.pdbx_strand_id
1 'polypeptide(L)'
;TFTHVSDKGVVDSGVITTGIRAGAAALWGDTAQLPEVEITRPDTILGTNTKTCMQAGLYYTFLGGVERTIRQFRKELGGEDFKVITTGGLGRVFENDTELIDVYDPDLIFKGMAHIYSRNVK
;
A
#
# COMPACT_ATOMS: atom_id res chain seq x y z
N THR A 1 6.20 -0.16 1.48
CA THR A 1 7.10 -1.32 1.42
C THR A 1 6.33 -2.54 0.97
N PHE A 2 6.94 -3.34 0.13
CA PHE A 2 6.46 -4.67 -0.26
C PHE A 2 7.50 -5.68 0.19
N THR A 3 7.07 -6.77 0.79
CA THR A 3 7.95 -7.80 1.32
C THR A 3 7.45 -9.15 0.87
N HIS A 4 8.31 -9.93 0.23
CA HIS A 4 8.00 -11.31 -0.10
C HIS A 4 8.48 -12.24 1.02
N VAL A 5 7.59 -13.15 1.41
CA VAL A 5 7.88 -14.22 2.36
C VAL A 5 7.68 -15.54 1.63
N SER A 6 8.74 -16.34 1.57
CA SER A 6 8.71 -17.65 0.90
C SER A 6 7.82 -18.66 1.65
N ASP A 7 7.53 -19.79 1.02
CA ASP A 7 6.85 -20.94 1.62
C ASP A 7 7.53 -21.50 2.87
N LYS A 8 8.84 -21.24 3.01
CA LYS A 8 9.65 -21.59 4.19
C LYS A 8 9.61 -20.53 5.30
N GLY A 9 8.82 -19.48 5.15
CA GLY A 9 8.75 -18.39 6.11
C GLY A 9 9.97 -17.46 6.12
N VAL A 10 10.75 -17.43 5.03
CA VAL A 10 11.94 -16.59 4.90
C VAL A 10 11.59 -15.33 4.13
N VAL A 11 11.93 -14.17 4.67
CA VAL A 11 11.92 -12.89 3.95
C VAL A 11 13.10 -12.87 2.99
N ASP A 12 12.86 -12.98 1.70
CA ASP A 12 13.90 -13.12 0.68
C ASP A 12 14.01 -11.97 -0.30
N SER A 13 12.94 -11.17 -0.45
CA SER A 13 12.96 -10.04 -1.35
C SER A 13 11.95 -8.96 -0.94
N GLY A 14 12.11 -7.76 -1.49
CA GLY A 14 11.21 -6.67 -1.21
C GLY A 14 11.42 -5.47 -2.11
N VAL A 15 10.47 -4.54 -2.05
CA VAL A 15 10.50 -3.25 -2.73
C VAL A 15 10.20 -2.14 -1.73
N ILE A 16 10.99 -1.08 -1.77
CA ILE A 16 10.77 0.13 -0.98
C ILE A 16 10.42 1.25 -1.94
N THR A 17 9.35 1.94 -1.65
CA THR A 17 8.89 3.08 -2.44
C THR A 17 8.40 4.20 -1.54
N THR A 18 8.22 5.36 -2.10
CA THR A 18 7.59 6.49 -1.42
C THR A 18 6.17 6.12 -1.01
N GLY A 19 5.83 6.32 0.25
CA GLY A 19 4.46 6.15 0.73
C GLY A 19 3.53 7.26 0.23
N ILE A 20 2.23 6.99 0.18
CA ILE A 20 1.22 7.95 -0.31
C ILE A 20 1.22 9.27 0.49
N ARG A 21 1.43 9.23 1.81
CA ARG A 21 1.55 10.45 2.63
C ARG A 21 2.77 11.27 2.28
N ALA A 22 3.92 10.63 2.07
CA ALA A 22 5.14 11.33 1.68
C ALA A 22 5.00 11.92 0.28
N GLY A 23 4.39 11.21 -0.66
CA GLY A 23 4.07 11.71 -1.99
C GLY A 23 3.09 12.88 -1.95
N ALA A 24 2.05 12.78 -1.13
CA ALA A 24 1.12 13.87 -0.91
C ALA A 24 1.82 15.10 -0.30
N ALA A 25 2.62 14.91 0.75
CA ALA A 25 3.37 16.00 1.40
C ALA A 25 4.33 16.70 0.42
N ALA A 26 5.01 15.95 -0.46
CA ALA A 26 5.84 16.53 -1.49
C ALA A 26 5.05 17.38 -2.50
N LEU A 27 3.81 16.99 -2.79
CA LEU A 27 2.98 17.69 -3.75
C LEU A 27 2.56 19.08 -3.25
N TRP A 28 2.22 19.22 -1.96
CA TRP A 28 1.86 20.52 -1.38
C TRP A 28 3.01 21.22 -0.65
N GLY A 29 4.09 20.52 -0.30
CA GLY A 29 5.24 21.11 0.40
C GLY A 29 6.13 22.00 -0.48
N ASP A 30 6.32 21.63 -1.74
CA ASP A 30 7.15 22.38 -2.70
C ASP A 30 6.40 23.48 -3.46
N THR A 31 5.08 23.55 -3.30
CA THR A 31 4.26 24.55 -3.99
C THR A 31 3.39 25.29 -2.99
N ALA A 32 3.76 26.54 -2.69
CA ALA A 32 3.02 27.41 -1.78
C ALA A 32 1.54 27.67 -2.19
N GLN A 33 1.06 27.07 -3.28
CA GLN A 33 -0.27 27.30 -3.84
C GLN A 33 -1.17 26.06 -3.86
N LEU A 34 -0.66 24.87 -3.54
CA LEU A 34 -1.49 23.67 -3.54
C LEU A 34 -2.08 23.41 -2.14
N PRO A 35 -3.41 23.21 -2.03
CA PRO A 35 -4.03 22.93 -0.74
C PRO A 35 -3.70 21.51 -0.28
N GLU A 36 -3.65 21.29 1.02
CA GLU A 36 -3.66 19.97 1.59
C GLU A 36 -4.97 19.26 1.29
N VAL A 37 -4.89 18.01 0.80
CA VAL A 37 -6.07 17.23 0.43
C VAL A 37 -6.11 15.92 1.22
N GLU A 38 -7.30 15.47 1.51
CA GLU A 38 -7.53 14.20 2.16
C GLU A 38 -7.19 13.04 1.21
N ILE A 39 -6.50 12.02 1.74
CA ILE A 39 -6.15 10.81 0.99
C ILE A 39 -7.30 9.82 1.12
N THR A 40 -8.26 9.95 0.21
CA THR A 40 -9.42 9.06 0.13
C THR A 40 -9.71 8.73 -1.33
N ARG A 41 -10.52 7.70 -1.55
CA ARG A 41 -11.01 7.37 -2.88
C ARG A 41 -11.86 8.55 -3.41
N PRO A 42 -11.50 9.13 -4.56
CA PRO A 42 -12.34 10.15 -5.21
C PRO A 42 -13.57 9.50 -5.89
N ASP A 43 -14.65 10.24 -6.02
CA ASP A 43 -15.86 9.79 -6.73
C ASP A 43 -15.59 9.53 -8.21
N THR A 44 -14.64 10.24 -8.79
CA THR A 44 -14.22 10.11 -10.18
C THR A 44 -12.74 10.43 -10.36
N ILE A 45 -12.11 9.81 -11.34
CA ILE A 45 -10.76 10.18 -11.78
C ILE A 45 -10.72 11.52 -12.52
N LEU A 46 -11.87 11.97 -13.02
CA LEU A 46 -11.99 13.17 -13.82
C LEU A 46 -12.06 14.41 -12.92
N GLY A 47 -10.90 14.82 -12.41
CA GLY A 47 -10.81 16.05 -11.60
C GLY A 47 -11.15 17.29 -12.41
N THR A 48 -11.93 18.20 -11.83
CA THR A 48 -12.37 19.43 -12.48
C THR A 48 -11.84 20.70 -11.81
N ASN A 49 -11.16 20.56 -10.70
CA ASN A 49 -10.47 21.63 -9.99
C ASN A 49 -9.19 21.11 -9.35
N THR A 50 -8.33 21.99 -8.85
CA THR A 50 -7.03 21.62 -8.28
C THR A 50 -7.14 20.54 -7.21
N LYS A 51 -8.07 20.68 -6.28
CA LYS A 51 -8.27 19.73 -5.18
C LYS A 51 -8.65 18.33 -5.70
N THR A 52 -9.63 18.23 -6.57
CA THR A 52 -10.09 16.94 -7.12
C THR A 52 -9.06 16.31 -8.05
N CYS A 53 -8.30 17.12 -8.81
CA CYS A 53 -7.18 16.64 -9.62
C CYS A 53 -6.08 16.03 -8.75
N MET A 54 -5.73 16.67 -7.64
CA MET A 54 -4.71 16.17 -6.70
C MET A 54 -5.17 14.88 -6.01
N GLN A 55 -6.42 14.84 -5.54
CA GLN A 55 -6.97 13.62 -4.93
C GLN A 55 -6.97 12.44 -5.90
N ALA A 56 -7.43 12.65 -7.12
CA ALA A 56 -7.44 11.62 -8.15
C ALA A 56 -6.02 11.15 -8.51
N GLY A 57 -5.09 12.09 -8.68
CA GLY A 57 -3.69 11.80 -8.98
C GLY A 57 -3.03 10.97 -7.88
N LEU A 58 -3.14 11.40 -6.63
CA LEU A 58 -2.59 10.67 -5.49
C LEU A 58 -3.18 9.27 -5.39
N TYR A 59 -4.49 9.16 -5.41
CA TYR A 59 -5.18 7.89 -5.22
C TYR A 59 -4.86 6.87 -6.32
N TYR A 60 -5.13 7.21 -7.58
CA TYR A 60 -4.98 6.27 -8.69
C TYR A 60 -3.52 5.97 -9.05
N THR A 61 -2.60 6.91 -8.86
CA THR A 61 -1.17 6.67 -9.08
C THR A 61 -0.62 5.67 -8.06
N PHE A 62 -1.00 5.82 -6.78
CA PHE A 62 -0.58 4.87 -5.75
C PHE A 62 -1.23 3.52 -5.91
N LEU A 63 -2.54 3.45 -6.16
CA LEU A 63 -3.23 2.19 -6.44
C LEU A 63 -2.61 1.46 -7.63
N GLY A 64 -2.40 2.18 -8.73
CA GLY A 64 -1.75 1.62 -9.92
C GLY A 64 -0.33 1.14 -9.65
N GLY A 65 0.44 1.86 -8.83
CA GLY A 65 1.77 1.45 -8.39
C GLY A 65 1.74 0.16 -7.56
N VAL A 66 0.80 0.06 -6.63
CA VAL A 66 0.58 -1.16 -5.83
C VAL A 66 0.23 -2.34 -6.72
N GLU A 67 -0.75 -2.18 -7.60
CA GLU A 67 -1.18 -3.23 -8.52
C GLU A 67 -0.06 -3.67 -9.46
N ARG A 68 0.67 -2.73 -10.03
CA ARG A 68 1.78 -3.04 -10.93
C ARG A 68 2.89 -3.80 -10.20
N THR A 69 3.21 -3.41 -8.97
CA THR A 69 4.22 -4.08 -8.17
C THR A 69 3.81 -5.51 -7.83
N ILE A 70 2.56 -5.73 -7.42
CA ILE A 70 2.04 -7.09 -7.14
C ILE A 70 2.11 -7.96 -8.41
N ARG A 71 1.66 -7.45 -9.54
CA ARG A 71 1.71 -8.19 -10.82
C ARG A 71 3.15 -8.52 -11.22
N GLN A 72 4.11 -7.63 -10.94
CA GLN A 72 5.51 -7.88 -11.26
C GLN A 72 6.10 -8.98 -10.35
N PHE A 73 5.79 -8.96 -9.05
CA PHE A 73 6.15 -10.06 -8.15
C PHE A 73 5.61 -11.41 -8.65
N ARG A 74 4.31 -11.48 -9.00
CA ARG A 74 3.70 -12.70 -9.53
C ARG A 74 4.41 -13.20 -10.77
N LYS A 75 4.72 -12.30 -11.69
CA LYS A 75 5.44 -12.64 -12.91
C LYS A 75 6.83 -13.22 -12.65
N GLU A 76 7.60 -12.64 -11.74
CA GLU A 76 8.98 -13.03 -11.45
C GLU A 76 9.08 -14.26 -10.54
N LEU A 77 8.13 -14.46 -9.65
CA LEU A 77 8.06 -15.62 -8.77
C LEU A 77 7.41 -16.85 -9.44
N GLY A 78 6.98 -16.75 -10.67
CA GLY A 78 6.53 -17.88 -11.49
C GLY A 78 5.10 -18.34 -11.25
N GLY A 79 4.24 -17.51 -10.65
CA GLY A 79 2.85 -17.89 -10.46
C GLY A 79 2.03 -16.96 -9.57
N GLU A 80 0.76 -17.35 -9.39
CA GLU A 80 -0.23 -16.59 -8.62
C GLU A 80 -0.52 -17.20 -7.24
N ASP A 81 0.24 -18.20 -6.82
CA ASP A 81 -0.06 -19.07 -5.67
C ASP A 81 0.25 -18.43 -4.30
N PHE A 82 0.67 -17.19 -4.25
CA PHE A 82 0.88 -16.49 -2.99
C PHE A 82 -0.25 -15.50 -2.68
N LYS A 83 -0.55 -15.37 -1.40
CA LYS A 83 -1.51 -14.38 -0.91
C LYS A 83 -0.86 -13.03 -0.73
N VAL A 84 -1.61 -11.99 -1.07
CA VAL A 84 -1.24 -10.61 -0.84
C VAL A 84 -1.96 -10.09 0.39
N ILE A 85 -1.19 -9.79 1.42
CA ILE A 85 -1.70 -9.24 2.68
C ILE A 85 -1.25 -7.80 2.79
N THR A 86 -2.18 -6.90 3.04
CA THR A 86 -1.87 -5.51 3.36
C THR A 86 -2.10 -5.24 4.84
N THR A 87 -1.29 -4.34 5.38
CA THR A 87 -1.39 -3.88 6.77
C THR A 87 -1.08 -2.38 6.85
N GLY A 88 -1.33 -1.80 8.01
CA GLY A 88 -1.12 -0.37 8.24
C GLY A 88 -2.36 0.47 7.89
N GLY A 89 -2.42 1.69 8.43
CA GLY A 89 -3.62 2.54 8.33
C GLY A 89 -4.02 2.93 6.91
N LEU A 90 -3.04 3.09 6.01
CA LEU A 90 -3.30 3.46 4.61
C LEU A 90 -3.61 2.25 3.70
N GLY A 91 -3.31 1.03 4.14
CA GLY A 91 -3.72 -0.18 3.41
C GLY A 91 -5.23 -0.28 3.25
N ARG A 92 -5.97 0.24 4.23
CA ARG A 92 -7.44 0.27 4.22
C ARG A 92 -8.03 1.12 3.09
N VAL A 93 -7.31 2.15 2.65
CA VAL A 93 -7.77 3.05 1.58
C VAL A 93 -7.98 2.30 0.26
N PHE A 94 -7.21 1.23 0.02
CA PHE A 94 -7.24 0.46 -1.23
C PHE A 94 -7.90 -0.91 -1.09
N GLU A 95 -8.34 -1.30 0.11
CA GLU A 95 -8.81 -2.65 0.44
C GLU A 95 -9.87 -3.19 -0.53
N ASN A 96 -10.80 -2.33 -0.94
CA ASN A 96 -11.94 -2.72 -1.76
C ASN A 96 -11.81 -2.30 -3.24
N ASP A 97 -10.69 -1.74 -3.64
CA ASP A 97 -10.53 -1.15 -4.97
C ASP A 97 -9.62 -1.96 -5.90
N THR A 98 -9.12 -3.09 -5.42
CA THR A 98 -8.33 -4.02 -6.23
C THR A 98 -8.58 -5.46 -5.79
N GLU A 99 -8.70 -6.35 -6.76
CA GLU A 99 -8.80 -7.81 -6.55
C GLU A 99 -7.43 -8.45 -6.27
N LEU A 100 -6.35 -7.69 -6.33
CA LEU A 100 -4.99 -8.20 -6.12
C LEU A 100 -4.60 -8.32 -4.65
N ILE A 101 -5.36 -7.71 -3.75
CA ILE A 101 -5.18 -7.78 -2.31
C ILE A 101 -6.16 -8.82 -1.76
N ASP A 102 -5.63 -9.90 -1.18
CA ASP A 102 -6.45 -10.98 -0.65
C ASP A 102 -6.96 -10.68 0.77
N VAL A 103 -6.15 -10.03 1.58
CA VAL A 103 -6.44 -9.76 2.99
C VAL A 103 -5.91 -8.40 3.40
N TYR A 104 -6.74 -7.65 4.14
CA TYR A 104 -6.28 -6.51 4.94
C TYR A 104 -6.25 -6.92 6.42
N ASP A 105 -5.08 -6.87 7.04
CA ASP A 105 -4.89 -7.19 8.46
C ASP A 105 -4.27 -6.00 9.20
N PRO A 106 -5.09 -5.16 9.86
CA PRO A 106 -4.60 -4.01 10.59
C PRO A 106 -3.74 -4.38 11.81
N ASP A 107 -3.91 -5.58 12.33
CA ASP A 107 -3.27 -6.07 13.56
C ASP A 107 -2.04 -6.96 13.30
N LEU A 108 -1.59 -7.06 12.07
CA LEU A 108 -0.50 -7.98 11.68
C LEU A 108 0.77 -7.78 12.54
N ILE A 109 1.14 -6.53 12.81
CA ILE A 109 2.30 -6.22 13.65
C ILE A 109 2.11 -6.70 15.10
N PHE A 110 0.92 -6.52 15.66
CA PHE A 110 0.62 -6.96 17.04
C PHE A 110 0.58 -8.49 17.15
N LYS A 111 0.04 -9.16 16.14
CA LYS A 111 0.09 -10.63 16.06
C LYS A 111 1.53 -11.13 15.99
N GLY A 112 2.37 -10.47 15.19
CA GLY A 112 3.80 -10.78 15.12
C GLY A 112 4.50 -10.58 16.47
N MET A 113 4.26 -9.46 17.14
CA MET A 113 4.82 -9.18 18.47
C MET A 113 4.37 -10.21 19.52
N ALA A 114 3.08 -10.55 19.55
CA ALA A 114 2.55 -11.57 20.45
C ALA A 114 3.18 -12.94 20.20
N HIS A 115 3.37 -13.30 18.93
CA HIS A 115 4.04 -14.55 18.55
C HIS A 115 5.49 -14.60 19.02
N ILE A 116 6.25 -13.52 18.79
CA ILE A 116 7.65 -13.42 19.25
C ILE A 116 7.70 -13.49 20.79
N TYR A 117 6.83 -12.76 21.48
CA TYR A 117 6.75 -12.79 22.94
C TYR A 117 6.51 -14.20 23.46
N SER A 118 5.50 -14.91 22.95
CA SER A 118 5.15 -16.26 23.39
C SER A 118 6.28 -17.28 23.22
N ARG A 119 7.18 -17.07 22.25
CA ARG A 119 8.34 -17.95 21.99
C ARG A 119 9.55 -17.63 22.90
N ASN A 120 9.61 -16.45 23.46
CA ASN A 120 10.75 -15.99 24.28
C ASN A 120 10.47 -15.92 25.77
N VAL A 121 9.23 -16.05 26.19
CA VAL A 121 8.84 -16.17 27.61
C VAL A 121 8.71 -17.63 27.96
N LYS A 122 9.53 -18.05 28.91
CA LYS A 122 9.47 -19.41 29.51
C LYS A 122 8.62 -19.40 30.75
#